data_ed3ef221df59a0b3bf246c66623625a6
#
_entry.id   ed3ef221df59a0b3bf246c66623625a6
#
_cell.length_a   1.000
_cell.length_b   1.000
_cell.length_c   1.000
_cell.angle_alpha   90.00
_cell.angle_beta   90.00
_cell.angle_gamma   90.00
#
_symmetry.space_group_name_H-M   'P 1'
#
loop_
_entity.id
_entity.type
_entity.pdbx_description
1 polymer ?
#
loop_
_entity_poly.entity_id
_entity_poly.type
_entity_poly.pdbx_seq_one_letter_code
_entity_poly.pdbx_strand_id
1 'polypeptide(L)' 'MEMIKVTLTKSLIAAKPNQKATAASLGLKKIGDFVVHNDDAVLAGKVKVISHLVKVEQA' A
#
# COMPACT_ATOMS: atom_id res chain seq x y z
N MET A 1 1.45 -13.89 14.69
CA MET A 1 1.93 -12.97 13.65
C MET A 1 0.77 -12.11 13.22
N GLU A 2 1.02 -10.83 13.11
CA GLU A 2 -0.03 -9.89 12.77
C GLU A 2 -0.11 -9.69 11.27
N MET A 3 -1.32 -9.55 10.78
CA MET A 3 -1.59 -9.20 9.41
C MET A 3 -2.08 -7.76 9.36
N ILE A 4 -1.72 -7.06 8.30
CA ILE A 4 -2.24 -5.72 8.07
C ILE A 4 -2.93 -5.67 6.72
N LYS A 5 -3.96 -4.82 6.66
CA LYS A 5 -4.72 -4.58 5.44
C LYS A 5 -4.36 -3.20 4.93
N VAL A 6 -3.87 -3.15 3.72
CA VAL A 6 -3.49 -1.89 3.06
C VAL A 6 -4.52 -1.62 1.97
N THR A 7 -5.23 -0.51 2.09
CA THR A 7 -6.26 -0.12 1.13
C THR A 7 -5.83 1.14 0.41
N LEU A 8 -5.91 1.13 -0.91
CA LEU A 8 -5.58 2.30 -1.72
C LEU A 8 -6.75 3.27 -1.67
N THR A 9 -6.53 4.44 -1.07
CA THR A 9 -7.58 5.44 -0.90
C THR A 9 -7.46 6.60 -1.87
N LYS A 10 -6.31 6.75 -2.52
CA LYS A 10 -6.10 7.84 -3.48
C LYS A 10 -5.60 7.29 -4.81
N SER A 11 -5.87 8.04 -5.88
CA SER A 11 -5.49 7.62 -7.22
C SER A 11 -3.98 7.60 -7.40
N LEU A 12 -3.50 6.58 -8.12
CA LEU A 12 -2.09 6.50 -8.49
C LEU A 12 -1.74 7.38 -9.68
N ILE A 13 -2.73 7.95 -10.35
CA ILE A 13 -2.50 8.78 -11.53
C ILE A 13 -1.63 9.99 -11.17
N ALA A 14 -1.84 10.58 -10.00
CA ALA A 14 -1.07 11.72 -9.54
C ALA A 14 0.17 11.31 -8.73
N ALA A 15 0.41 10.03 -8.55
CA ALA A 15 1.52 9.55 -7.75
C ALA A 15 2.83 9.60 -8.53
N LYS A 16 3.93 9.72 -7.81
CA LYS A 16 5.26 9.64 -8.42
C LYS A 16 5.53 8.22 -8.93
N PRO A 17 6.41 8.05 -9.94
CA PRO A 17 6.69 6.72 -10.49
C PRO A 17 7.12 5.70 -9.45
N ASN A 18 7.95 6.07 -8.49
CA ASN A 18 8.37 5.14 -7.44
C ASN A 18 7.21 4.73 -6.54
N GLN A 19 6.25 5.62 -6.32
CA GLN A 19 5.06 5.31 -5.54
C GLN A 19 4.15 4.36 -6.30
N LYS A 20 3.99 4.57 -7.60
CA LYS A 20 3.23 3.65 -8.44
C LYS A 20 3.84 2.26 -8.44
N ALA A 21 5.17 2.20 -8.58
CA ALA A 21 5.88 0.92 -8.57
C ALA A 21 5.71 0.21 -7.23
N THR A 22 5.78 0.96 -6.13
CA THR A 22 5.62 0.40 -4.79
C THR A 22 4.20 -0.16 -4.61
N ALA A 23 3.20 0.61 -4.99
CA ALA A 23 1.81 0.17 -4.91
C ALA A 23 1.57 -1.07 -5.78
N ALA A 24 2.11 -1.08 -6.98
CA ALA A 24 1.98 -2.22 -7.88
C ALA A 24 2.62 -3.47 -7.28
N SER A 25 3.76 -3.32 -6.60
CA SER A 25 4.43 -4.45 -5.96
C SER A 25 3.61 -5.01 -4.80
N LEU A 26 2.75 -4.20 -4.21
CA LEU A 26 1.82 -4.65 -3.17
C LEU A 26 0.52 -5.21 -3.75
N GLY A 27 0.27 -5.03 -5.03
CA GLY A 27 -0.94 -5.48 -5.68
C GLY A 27 -2.03 -4.42 -5.78
N LEU A 28 -1.72 -3.19 -5.43
CA LEU A 28 -2.67 -2.08 -5.48
C LEU A 28 -2.59 -1.42 -6.85
N LYS A 29 -3.71 -1.31 -7.55
CA LYS A 29 -3.73 -0.76 -8.90
C LYS A 29 -4.65 0.44 -9.05
N LYS A 30 -5.73 0.49 -8.28
CA LYS A 30 -6.71 1.56 -8.37
C LYS A 30 -7.32 1.83 -7.01
N ILE A 31 -8.06 2.94 -6.92
CA ILE A 31 -8.74 3.32 -5.69
C ILE A 31 -9.71 2.20 -5.29
N GLY A 32 -9.69 1.85 -4.02
CA GLY A 32 -10.54 0.79 -3.49
C GLY A 32 -9.89 -0.57 -3.45
N ASP A 33 -8.77 -0.76 -4.14
CA ASP A 33 -8.03 -2.01 -4.04
C ASP A 33 -7.44 -2.15 -2.65
N PHE A 34 -7.42 -3.37 -2.17
CA PHE A 34 -6.82 -3.66 -0.87
C PHE A 34 -6.04 -4.97 -0.93
N VAL A 35 -5.07 -5.09 -0.05
CA VAL A 35 -4.30 -6.32 0.10
C VAL A 35 -4.03 -6.56 1.58
N VAL A 36 -3.85 -7.81 1.93
CA VAL A 36 -3.51 -8.22 3.30
C VAL A 36 -2.14 -8.85 3.24
N HIS A 37 -1.23 -8.37 4.06
CA HIS A 37 0.14 -8.86 4.13
C HIS A 37 0.55 -9.06 5.58
N ASN A 38 1.61 -9.86 5.78
CA ASN A 38 2.23 -9.97 7.09
C ASN A 38 2.87 -8.63 7.45
N ASP A 39 2.79 -8.28 8.71
CA ASP A 39 3.41 -7.05 9.21
C ASP A 39 4.91 -7.30 9.40
N ASP A 40 5.70 -6.91 8.40
CA ASP A 40 7.16 -7.07 8.46
C ASP A 40 7.87 -5.78 8.04
N ALA A 41 9.19 -5.78 8.19
CA ALA A 41 9.99 -4.58 7.93
C ALA A 41 9.96 -4.20 6.44
N VAL A 42 9.92 -5.16 5.54
CA VAL A 42 9.88 -4.90 4.10
C VAL A 42 8.56 -4.22 3.74
N LEU A 43 7.46 -4.75 4.26
CA LEU A 43 6.15 -4.15 4.02
C LEU A 43 6.06 -2.76 4.63
N ALA A 44 6.57 -2.58 5.83
CA ALA A 44 6.55 -1.28 6.49
C ALA A 44 7.29 -0.23 5.66
N GLY A 45 8.43 -0.60 5.07
CA GLY A 45 9.16 0.29 4.19
C GLY A 45 8.37 0.68 2.94
N LYS A 46 7.69 -0.28 2.34
CA LYS A 46 6.86 -0.01 1.16
C LYS A 46 5.68 0.88 1.50
N VAL A 47 4.99 0.57 2.58
CA VAL A 47 3.83 1.36 3.02
C VAL A 47 4.25 2.79 3.34
N LYS A 48 5.42 2.97 3.94
CA LYS A 48 5.92 4.30 4.28
C LYS A 48 6.05 5.19 3.05
N VAL A 49 6.47 4.62 1.93
CA VAL A 49 6.62 5.37 0.67
C VAL A 49 5.26 5.89 0.18
N ILE A 50 4.20 5.12 0.37
CA ILE A 50 2.88 5.45 -0.15
C ILE A 50 1.85 5.72 0.95
N SER A 51 2.30 6.00 2.17
CA SER A 51 1.40 6.14 3.31
C SER A 51 0.32 7.20 3.11
N HIS A 52 0.62 8.25 2.35
CA HIS A 52 -0.36 9.31 2.04
C HIS A 52 -1.38 8.88 0.97
N LEU A 53 -1.15 7.74 0.33
CA LEU A 53 -2.04 7.22 -0.71
C LEU A 53 -2.89 6.06 -0.23
N VAL A 54 -2.54 5.45 0.88
CA VAL A 54 -3.20 4.24 1.37
C VAL A 54 -3.60 4.41 2.82
N LYS A 55 -4.51 3.54 3.24
CA LYS A 55 -4.89 3.41 4.64
C LYS A 55 -4.47 2.04 5.11
N VAL A 56 -3.79 1.98 6.24
CA VAL A 56 -3.32 0.74 6.83
C VAL A 56 -4.15 0.42 8.05
N GLU A 57 -4.67 -0.81 8.11
CA GLU A 57 -5.47 -1.27 9.22
C GLU A 57 -5.01 -2.68 9.61
N GLN A 58 -5.31 -3.08 10.83
CA GLN A 58 -5.11 -4.46 11.21
C GLN A 58 -6.17 -5.33 10.56
N ALA A 59 -5.73 -6.41 9.99
CA ALA A 59 -6.65 -7.34 9.33
C ALA A 59 -7.25 -8.33 10.33
#